data_82ec2353fa0bdf4dce4007d4f6daf6d8
#
_entry.id   82ec2353fa0bdf4dce4007d4f6daf6d8
#
_cell.length_a   1.000
_cell.length_b   1.000
_cell.length_c   1.000
_cell.angle_alpha   90.00
_cell.angle_beta   90.00
_cell.angle_gamma   90.00
#
_symmetry.space_group_name_H-M   'P 1'
#
loop_
_entity.id
_entity.type
_entity.pdbx_description
1 polymer ?
#
loop_
_entity_poly.entity_id
_entity_poly.type
_entity_poly.pdbx_seq_one_letter_code
_entity_poly.pdbx_strand_id
1 'polypeptide(L)'
;IKSRIAWLDISLPQRKTDKMIQIIPSVFRLITNREVKLPPFSVTSTLPSIMNGGKDFSPWSKIDDLLYQTMRIPVEAVLGKDGVGLADCAIAESKFEKGEDISGRILLLVSQLGEVQKKGTPDIEFAMVGLLARSQIALGRAEDALRTVQMARERFEENGHTRFFHNIDAV
;
A
#
# COMPACT_ATOMS: atom_id res chain seq x y z
N ILE A 1 -3.48 16.49 19.92
CA ILE A 1 -4.91 16.31 19.62
C ILE A 1 -5.23 16.76 18.20
N LYS A 2 -4.96 18.00 17.77
CA LYS A 2 -5.28 18.54 16.44
C LYS A 2 -4.76 17.67 15.28
N SER A 3 -3.58 17.13 15.41
CA SER A 3 -2.94 16.29 14.41
C SER A 3 -3.59 14.90 14.27
N ARG A 4 -4.01 14.31 15.38
CA ARG A 4 -4.78 13.05 15.33
C ARG A 4 -6.14 13.25 14.67
N ILE A 5 -6.75 14.40 14.91
CA ILE A 5 -8.01 14.77 14.24
C ILE A 5 -7.78 14.96 12.74
N ALA A 6 -6.74 15.67 12.34
CA ALA A 6 -6.40 15.86 10.93
C ALA A 6 -6.08 14.52 10.24
N TRP A 7 -5.40 13.61 10.91
CA TRP A 7 -5.16 12.27 10.40
C TRP A 7 -6.46 11.47 10.24
N LEU A 8 -7.33 11.49 11.23
CA LEU A 8 -8.66 10.87 11.14
C LEU A 8 -9.48 11.48 9.99
N ASP A 9 -9.40 12.79 9.81
CA ASP A 9 -10.06 13.50 8.73
C ASP A 9 -9.60 13.02 7.34
N ILE A 10 -8.31 12.73 7.17
CA ILE A 10 -7.78 12.15 5.92
C ILE A 10 -8.21 10.69 5.75
N SER A 11 -8.26 9.95 6.84
CA SER A 11 -8.59 8.51 6.82
C SER A 11 -10.08 8.23 6.63
N LEU A 12 -10.95 9.25 6.69
CA LEU A 12 -12.38 9.08 6.51
C LEU A 12 -12.72 8.93 5.01
N PRO A 13 -13.29 7.78 4.59
CA PRO A 13 -13.48 7.45 3.17
C PRO A 13 -14.56 8.28 2.45
N GLN A 14 -15.20 9.23 3.12
CA GLN A 14 -16.33 9.98 2.58
C GLN A 14 -15.99 11.42 2.17
N ARG A 15 -14.74 11.82 2.21
CA ARG A 15 -14.36 13.19 1.83
C ARG A 15 -14.08 13.31 0.35
N LYS A 16 -14.51 14.43 -0.22
CA LYS A 16 -14.18 14.77 -1.62
C LYS A 16 -12.67 14.96 -1.77
N THR A 17 -12.13 14.50 -2.90
CA THR A 17 -10.70 14.51 -3.21
C THR A 17 -10.06 15.90 -3.10
N ASP A 18 -10.77 16.94 -3.52
CA ASP A 18 -10.32 18.34 -3.43
C ASP A 18 -10.08 18.77 -1.98
N LYS A 19 -10.93 18.36 -1.05
CA LYS A 19 -10.74 18.63 0.39
C LYS A 19 -9.57 17.84 0.97
N MET A 20 -9.36 16.61 0.51
CA MET A 20 -8.23 15.79 0.94
C MET A 20 -6.91 16.41 0.52
N ILE A 21 -6.79 16.84 -0.73
CA ILE A 21 -5.59 17.53 -1.24
C ILE A 21 -5.26 18.78 -0.43
N GLN A 22 -6.26 19.52 0.02
CA GLN A 22 -6.05 20.72 0.87
C GLN A 22 -5.56 20.38 2.28
N ILE A 23 -5.94 19.23 2.83
CA ILE A 23 -5.58 18.81 4.19
C ILE A 23 -4.20 18.17 4.24
N ILE A 24 -3.83 17.38 3.23
CA ILE A 24 -2.56 16.64 3.15
C ILE A 24 -1.34 17.49 3.53
N PRO A 25 -1.11 18.69 2.96
CA PRO A 25 0.06 19.49 3.32
C PRO A 25 0.11 19.88 4.80
N SER A 26 -1.04 20.08 5.42
CA SER A 26 -1.13 20.43 6.85
C SER A 26 -0.71 19.23 7.72
N VAL A 27 -1.14 18.03 7.34
CA VAL A 27 -0.75 16.80 8.05
C VAL A 27 0.73 16.50 7.87
N PHE A 28 1.25 16.62 6.64
CA PHE A 28 2.69 16.47 6.40
C PHE A 28 3.53 17.43 7.24
N ARG A 29 3.14 18.69 7.34
CA ARG A 29 3.83 19.68 8.19
C ARG A 29 3.84 19.26 9.67
N LEU A 30 2.73 18.75 10.19
CA LEU A 30 2.64 18.29 11.56
C LEU A 30 3.55 17.06 11.82
N ILE A 31 3.64 16.15 10.86
CA ILE A 31 4.52 14.99 10.93
C ILE A 31 5.99 15.43 10.87
N THR A 32 6.34 16.30 9.92
CA THR A 32 7.70 16.79 9.74
C THR A 32 8.21 17.54 10.99
N ASN A 33 7.34 18.28 11.66
CA ASN A 33 7.65 18.98 12.90
C ASN A 33 7.70 18.05 14.13
N ARG A 34 7.56 16.73 13.97
CA ARG A 34 7.51 15.73 15.03
C ARG A 34 6.41 15.97 16.07
N GLU A 35 5.41 16.76 15.74
CA GLU A 35 4.25 17.01 16.61
C GLU A 35 3.31 15.81 16.67
N VAL A 36 3.50 14.84 15.76
CA VAL A 36 2.73 13.61 15.66
C VAL A 36 3.67 12.44 15.51
N LYS A 37 3.53 11.46 16.39
CA LYS A 37 3.89 10.08 16.03
C LYS A 37 2.68 9.48 15.33
N LEU A 38 2.86 9.13 14.06
CA LEU A 38 1.87 8.30 13.39
C LEU A 38 1.75 6.97 14.14
N PRO A 39 0.54 6.47 14.36
CA PRO A 39 0.39 5.07 14.74
C PRO A 39 1.05 4.21 13.66
N PRO A 40 1.50 2.98 13.99
CA PRO A 40 1.99 2.05 12.98
C PRO A 40 0.98 2.02 11.84
N PHE A 41 1.45 2.36 10.66
CA PHE A 41 0.59 2.49 9.49
C PHE A 41 0.20 1.08 9.06
N SER A 42 -1.03 0.72 9.29
CA SER A 42 -1.60 -0.44 8.64
C SER A 42 -1.95 -0.01 7.23
N VAL A 43 -1.07 -0.31 6.31
CA VAL A 43 -1.37 -0.17 4.90
C VAL A 43 -2.50 -1.15 4.58
N THR A 44 -3.34 -0.78 3.71
CA THR A 44 -4.32 -1.47 2.86
C THR A 44 -4.20 -2.99 2.70
N SER A 45 -3.26 -3.57 3.37
CA SER A 45 -2.71 -4.88 3.20
C SER A 45 -3.64 -6.05 3.45
N THR A 46 -4.74 -5.84 4.11
CA THR A 46 -5.65 -6.96 4.47
C THR A 46 -6.90 -6.98 3.63
N LEU A 47 -7.17 -5.91 2.88
CA LEU A 47 -8.35 -5.79 2.02
C LEU A 47 -7.98 -5.01 0.76
N PRO A 48 -8.57 -5.33 -0.39
CA PRO A 48 -8.46 -4.51 -1.60
C PRO A 48 -8.78 -3.05 -1.30
N SER A 49 -8.11 -2.11 -1.98
CA SER A 49 -8.28 -0.67 -1.72
C SER A 49 -9.71 -0.21 -1.91
N ILE A 50 -10.46 -0.82 -2.83
CA ILE A 50 -11.89 -0.57 -3.01
C ILE A 50 -12.71 -0.91 -1.76
N MET A 51 -12.33 -1.93 -1.02
CA MET A 51 -13.02 -2.32 0.23
C MET A 51 -12.57 -1.46 1.41
N ASN A 52 -11.34 -1.01 1.41
CA ASN A 52 -10.80 -0.09 2.42
C ASN A 52 -11.23 1.36 2.19
N GLY A 53 -11.26 1.79 0.94
CA GLY A 53 -11.55 3.16 0.53
C GLY A 53 -13.03 3.46 0.46
N GLY A 54 -13.88 2.46 0.52
CA GLY A 54 -15.30 2.65 0.42
C GLY A 54 -15.75 3.22 -0.92
N LYS A 55 -16.71 4.11 -0.86
CA LYS A 55 -17.53 4.53 -2.02
C LYS A 55 -16.81 5.40 -3.06
N ASP A 56 -15.65 5.99 -2.76
CA ASP A 56 -15.03 6.99 -3.61
C ASP A 56 -13.62 6.61 -4.09
N PHE A 57 -13.44 5.35 -4.44
CA PHE A 57 -12.24 4.90 -5.12
C PHE A 57 -11.98 5.70 -6.41
N SER A 58 -13.02 6.02 -7.16
CA SER A 58 -12.90 6.70 -8.45
C SER A 58 -12.23 8.09 -8.42
N PRO A 59 -12.44 8.97 -7.43
CA PRO A 59 -11.73 10.26 -7.38
C PRO A 59 -10.22 10.11 -7.20
N TRP A 60 -9.78 9.21 -6.35
CA TRP A 60 -8.35 8.94 -6.15
C TRP A 60 -7.72 8.31 -7.38
N SER A 61 -8.43 7.41 -8.01
CA SER A 61 -7.97 6.70 -9.20
C SER A 61 -7.75 7.61 -10.41
N LYS A 62 -8.42 8.76 -10.46
CA LYS A 62 -8.24 9.75 -11.53
C LYS A 62 -6.94 10.56 -11.41
N ILE A 63 -6.36 10.62 -10.22
CA ILE A 63 -5.18 11.42 -9.91
C ILE A 63 -4.03 10.58 -9.32
N ASP A 64 -4.15 9.26 -9.34
CA ASP A 64 -3.19 8.36 -8.73
C ASP A 64 -1.77 8.52 -9.29
N ASP A 65 -1.61 8.69 -10.61
CA ASP A 65 -0.31 8.94 -11.23
C ASP A 65 0.31 10.26 -10.74
N LEU A 66 -0.49 11.31 -10.62
CA LEU A 66 -0.04 12.58 -10.08
C LEU A 66 0.35 12.46 -8.61
N LEU A 67 -0.47 11.79 -7.82
CA LEU A 67 -0.18 11.53 -6.40
C LEU A 67 1.08 10.70 -6.24
N TYR A 68 1.24 9.65 -7.02
CA TYR A 68 2.44 8.83 -7.00
C TYR A 68 3.70 9.65 -7.31
N GLN A 69 3.68 10.43 -8.40
CA GLN A 69 4.83 11.24 -8.81
C GLN A 69 5.21 12.31 -7.78
N THR A 70 4.22 12.91 -7.13
CA THR A 70 4.44 14.02 -6.19
C THR A 70 4.65 13.58 -4.75
N MET A 71 4.05 12.46 -4.34
CA MET A 71 3.99 12.06 -2.94
C MET A 71 4.91 10.90 -2.57
N ARG A 72 5.43 10.14 -3.54
CA ARG A 72 6.29 8.98 -3.26
C ARG A 72 7.46 9.34 -2.34
N ILE A 73 8.30 10.26 -2.77
CA ILE A 73 9.50 10.66 -2.01
C ILE A 73 9.14 11.27 -0.64
N PRO A 74 8.22 12.25 -0.55
CA PRO A 74 7.79 12.76 0.76
C PRO A 74 7.22 11.68 1.69
N VAL A 75 6.41 10.77 1.18
CA VAL A 75 5.81 9.69 1.98
C VAL A 75 6.90 8.78 2.56
N GLU A 76 7.81 8.30 1.72
CA GLU A 76 8.90 7.43 2.16
C GLU A 76 9.81 8.14 3.18
N ALA A 77 10.13 9.42 2.95
CA ALA A 77 10.96 10.21 3.87
C ALA A 77 10.31 10.41 5.25
N VAL A 78 8.99 10.60 5.28
CA VAL A 78 8.25 10.85 6.52
C VAL A 78 7.95 9.57 7.29
N LEU A 79 7.58 8.51 6.60
CA LEU A 79 7.21 7.23 7.20
C LEU A 79 8.42 6.33 7.50
N GLY A 80 9.58 6.61 6.92
CA GLY A 80 10.76 5.77 7.07
C GLY A 80 10.49 4.34 6.60
N LYS A 81 10.78 3.34 7.43
CA LYS A 81 10.56 1.93 7.07
C LYS A 81 9.11 1.58 6.72
N ASP A 82 8.15 2.29 7.31
CA ASP A 82 6.72 2.09 7.03
C ASP A 82 6.30 2.70 5.68
N GLY A 83 7.17 3.51 5.06
CA GLY A 83 6.97 4.10 3.74
C GLY A 83 7.59 3.30 2.59
N VAL A 84 8.57 2.43 2.90
CA VAL A 84 9.31 1.69 1.86
C VAL A 84 8.37 0.82 1.04
N GLY A 85 8.27 1.13 -0.26
CA GLY A 85 7.40 0.41 -1.20
C GLY A 85 5.91 0.74 -1.10
N LEU A 86 5.49 1.57 -0.14
CA LEU A 86 4.08 1.91 0.08
C LEU A 86 3.45 2.55 -1.15
N ALA A 87 4.09 3.58 -1.71
CA ALA A 87 3.56 4.29 -2.86
C ALA A 87 3.52 3.42 -4.12
N ASP A 88 4.55 2.59 -4.33
CA ASP A 88 4.59 1.65 -5.45
C ASP A 88 3.48 0.59 -5.35
N CYS A 89 3.24 0.07 -4.14
CA CYS A 89 2.16 -0.87 -3.90
C CYS A 89 0.78 -0.21 -4.13
N ALA A 90 0.56 0.96 -3.57
CA ALA A 90 -0.73 1.66 -3.67
C ALA A 90 -1.11 2.02 -5.11
N ILE A 91 -0.16 2.53 -5.91
CA ILE A 91 -0.44 2.86 -7.32
C ILE A 91 -0.68 1.61 -8.17
N ALA A 92 0.08 0.53 -7.92
CA ALA A 92 -0.10 -0.71 -8.64
C ALA A 92 -1.44 -1.36 -8.29
N GLU A 93 -1.86 -1.35 -7.03
CA GLU A 93 -3.16 -1.83 -6.59
C GLU A 93 -4.31 -1.02 -7.23
N SER A 94 -4.21 0.32 -7.20
CA SER A 94 -5.21 1.19 -7.83
C SER A 94 -5.39 0.87 -9.31
N LYS A 95 -4.30 0.70 -10.05
CA LYS A 95 -4.36 0.36 -11.48
C LYS A 95 -4.90 -1.04 -11.73
N PHE A 96 -4.49 -2.01 -10.92
CA PHE A 96 -5.02 -3.36 -10.98
C PHE A 96 -6.54 -3.40 -10.80
N GLU A 97 -7.05 -2.73 -9.78
CA GLU A 97 -8.49 -2.71 -9.48
C GLU A 97 -9.32 -1.95 -10.51
N LYS A 98 -8.71 -1.01 -11.24
CA LYS A 98 -9.33 -0.35 -12.39
C LYS A 98 -9.33 -1.21 -13.67
N GLY A 99 -8.66 -2.34 -13.66
CA GLY A 99 -8.48 -3.18 -14.85
C GLY A 99 -7.48 -2.59 -15.85
N GLU A 100 -6.60 -1.68 -15.43
CA GLU A 100 -5.54 -1.18 -16.28
C GLU A 100 -4.44 -2.23 -16.47
N ASP A 101 -3.71 -2.15 -17.60
CA ASP A 101 -2.56 -3.02 -17.82
C ASP A 101 -1.44 -2.71 -16.81
N ILE A 102 -1.15 -3.69 -15.97
CA ILE A 102 -0.09 -3.61 -14.95
C ILE A 102 1.12 -4.49 -15.26
N SER A 103 1.21 -5.07 -16.45
CA SER A 103 2.28 -6.00 -16.82
C SER A 103 3.67 -5.41 -16.57
N GLY A 104 3.88 -4.15 -16.94
CA GLY A 104 5.13 -3.45 -16.67
C GLY A 104 5.37 -3.18 -15.17
N ARG A 105 4.32 -3.04 -14.38
CA ARG A 105 4.43 -2.81 -12.94
C ARG A 105 4.74 -4.06 -12.14
N ILE A 106 4.41 -5.24 -12.64
CA ILE A 106 4.77 -6.51 -11.99
C ILE A 106 6.27 -6.63 -11.82
N LEU A 107 7.05 -6.29 -12.84
CA LEU A 107 8.52 -6.31 -12.74
C LEU A 107 9.03 -5.33 -11.68
N LEU A 108 8.42 -4.15 -11.61
CA LEU A 108 8.73 -3.16 -10.57
C LEU A 108 8.36 -3.68 -9.18
N LEU A 109 7.18 -4.27 -9.01
CA LEU A 109 6.75 -4.86 -7.73
C LEU A 109 7.69 -5.97 -7.26
N VAL A 110 8.13 -6.86 -8.16
CA VAL A 110 9.10 -7.91 -7.83
C VAL A 110 10.42 -7.31 -7.36
N SER A 111 10.91 -6.27 -8.04
CA SER A 111 12.12 -5.56 -7.63
C SER A 111 11.95 -4.87 -6.28
N GLN A 112 10.84 -4.18 -6.08
CA GLN A 112 10.54 -3.45 -4.86
C GLN A 112 10.28 -4.39 -3.68
N LEU A 113 9.71 -5.57 -3.91
CA LEU A 113 9.50 -6.57 -2.87
C LEU A 113 10.83 -6.93 -2.18
N GLY A 114 11.91 -7.10 -2.93
CA GLY A 114 13.24 -7.34 -2.37
C GLY A 114 13.76 -6.20 -1.48
N GLU A 115 13.44 -4.95 -1.81
CA GLU A 115 13.77 -3.79 -0.96
C GLU A 115 12.90 -3.73 0.30
N VAL A 116 11.60 -4.00 0.17
CA VAL A 116 10.66 -4.06 1.31
C VAL A 116 11.06 -5.15 2.30
N GLN A 117 11.47 -6.30 1.81
CA GLN A 117 11.95 -7.41 2.63
C GLN A 117 13.20 -7.06 3.45
N LYS A 118 14.03 -6.16 2.95
CA LYS A 118 15.26 -5.74 3.63
C LYS A 118 15.05 -4.55 4.57
N LYS A 119 14.20 -3.61 4.20
CA LYS A 119 14.13 -2.28 4.82
C LYS A 119 12.72 -1.88 5.27
N GLY A 120 11.70 -2.51 4.72
CA GLY A 120 10.29 -2.20 4.97
C GLY A 120 9.69 -2.91 6.18
N THR A 121 8.38 -3.01 6.17
CA THR A 121 7.61 -3.69 7.21
C THR A 121 6.93 -4.94 6.66
N PRO A 122 6.65 -5.93 7.51
CA PRO A 122 5.91 -7.13 7.10
C PRO A 122 4.52 -6.83 6.53
N ASP A 123 3.89 -5.74 6.96
CA ASP A 123 2.57 -5.33 6.46
C ASP A 123 2.62 -4.92 4.99
N ILE A 124 3.64 -4.16 4.59
CA ILE A 124 3.83 -3.77 3.19
C ILE A 124 4.29 -4.97 2.35
N GLU A 125 5.17 -5.80 2.90
CA GLU A 125 5.57 -7.06 2.24
C GLU A 125 4.34 -7.91 1.93
N PHE A 126 3.46 -8.09 2.90
CA PHE A 126 2.22 -8.84 2.73
C PHE A 126 1.31 -8.23 1.66
N ALA A 127 1.12 -6.89 1.68
CA ALA A 127 0.32 -6.20 0.68
C ALA A 127 0.86 -6.41 -0.74
N MET A 128 2.18 -6.30 -0.92
CA MET A 128 2.83 -6.52 -2.21
C MET A 128 2.72 -7.96 -2.70
N VAL A 129 2.89 -8.94 -1.81
CA VAL A 129 2.73 -10.35 -2.14
C VAL A 129 1.30 -10.63 -2.62
N GLY A 130 0.30 -10.17 -1.89
CA GLY A 130 -1.11 -10.34 -2.27
C GLY A 130 -1.45 -9.69 -3.61
N LEU A 131 -0.96 -8.47 -3.85
CA LEU A 131 -1.15 -7.79 -5.13
C LEU A 131 -0.43 -8.52 -6.27
N LEU A 132 0.80 -8.94 -6.05
CA LEU A 132 1.60 -9.66 -7.05
C LEU A 132 0.93 -10.98 -7.44
N ALA A 133 0.49 -11.77 -6.45
CA ALA A 133 -0.20 -13.03 -6.71
C ALA A 133 -1.51 -12.83 -7.49
N ARG A 134 -2.36 -11.88 -7.08
CA ARG A 134 -3.60 -11.53 -7.79
C ARG A 134 -3.32 -11.09 -9.24
N SER A 135 -2.28 -10.31 -9.44
CA SER A 135 -1.87 -9.84 -10.76
C SER A 135 -1.36 -10.97 -11.65
N GLN A 136 -0.60 -11.91 -11.10
CA GLN A 136 -0.13 -13.09 -11.81
C GLN A 136 -1.30 -14.00 -12.21
N ILE A 137 -2.27 -14.19 -11.33
CA ILE A 137 -3.51 -14.94 -11.63
C ILE A 137 -4.27 -14.28 -12.78
N ALA A 138 -4.46 -12.96 -12.73
CA ALA A 138 -5.16 -12.22 -13.77
C ALA A 138 -4.49 -12.31 -15.15
N LEU A 139 -3.18 -12.53 -15.18
CA LEU A 139 -2.40 -12.76 -16.40
C LEU A 139 -2.30 -14.24 -16.81
N GLY A 140 -3.04 -15.15 -16.15
CA GLY A 140 -3.00 -16.58 -16.42
C GLY A 140 -1.73 -17.28 -15.90
N ARG A 141 -0.96 -16.66 -15.01
CA ARG A 141 0.31 -17.15 -14.46
C ARG A 141 0.11 -17.76 -13.07
N ALA A 142 -0.80 -18.72 -12.98
CA ALA A 142 -1.20 -19.31 -11.69
C ALA A 142 -0.04 -19.99 -10.93
N GLU A 143 0.88 -20.66 -11.65
CA GLU A 143 2.06 -21.29 -11.03
C GLU A 143 3.01 -20.27 -10.41
N ASP A 144 3.19 -19.10 -11.05
CA ASP A 144 3.99 -18.04 -10.50
C ASP A 144 3.33 -17.43 -9.25
N ALA A 145 2.01 -17.28 -9.28
CA ALA A 145 1.25 -16.81 -8.12
C ALA A 145 1.38 -17.77 -6.93
N LEU A 146 1.22 -19.07 -7.16
CA LEU A 146 1.40 -20.08 -6.12
C LEU A 146 2.81 -20.04 -5.52
N ARG A 147 3.82 -19.93 -6.38
CA ARG A 147 5.22 -19.81 -5.94
C ARG A 147 5.44 -18.55 -5.11
N THR A 148 4.88 -17.42 -5.54
CA THR A 148 4.96 -16.14 -4.81
C THR A 148 4.38 -16.26 -3.41
N VAL A 149 3.21 -16.88 -3.28
CA VAL A 149 2.53 -17.08 -1.99
C VAL A 149 3.29 -18.05 -1.09
N GLN A 150 3.78 -19.18 -1.64
CA GLN A 150 4.54 -20.18 -0.88
C GLN A 150 5.84 -19.58 -0.31
N MET A 151 6.61 -18.89 -1.13
CA MET A 151 7.84 -18.22 -0.68
C MET A 151 7.58 -17.18 0.40
N ALA A 152 6.49 -16.43 0.28
CA ALA A 152 6.11 -15.46 1.29
C ALA A 152 5.70 -16.13 2.60
N ARG A 153 4.95 -17.23 2.52
CA ARG A 153 4.53 -18.01 3.68
C ARG A 153 5.72 -18.55 4.46
N GLU A 154 6.67 -19.20 3.78
CA GLU A 154 7.91 -19.70 4.37
C GLU A 154 8.69 -18.57 5.07
N ARG A 155 8.86 -17.45 4.38
CA ARG A 155 9.56 -16.29 4.93
C ARG A 155 8.85 -15.70 6.16
N PHE A 156 7.53 -15.60 6.15
CA PHE A 156 6.78 -15.11 7.31
C PHE A 156 6.85 -16.09 8.49
N GLU A 157 6.89 -17.39 8.23
CA GLU A 157 7.10 -18.41 9.23
C GLU A 157 8.49 -18.28 9.88
N GLU A 158 9.54 -18.21 9.08
CA GLU A 158 10.92 -18.02 9.53
C GLU A 158 11.11 -16.77 10.40
N ASN A 159 10.38 -15.69 10.08
CA ASN A 159 10.45 -14.42 10.80
C ASN A 159 9.42 -14.29 11.92
N GLY A 160 8.62 -15.32 12.21
CA GLY A 160 7.63 -15.34 13.28
C GLY A 160 6.39 -14.46 13.02
N HIS A 161 6.12 -14.13 11.75
CA HIS A 161 4.99 -13.27 11.34
C HIS A 161 3.71 -14.08 11.08
N THR A 162 3.36 -14.99 11.98
CA THR A 162 2.24 -15.94 11.82
C THR A 162 0.86 -15.29 11.68
N ARG A 163 0.72 -14.01 12.08
CA ARG A 163 -0.54 -13.25 11.96
C ARG A 163 -1.05 -13.12 10.52
N PHE A 164 -0.18 -13.30 9.52
CA PHE A 164 -0.55 -13.19 8.12
C PHE A 164 -1.01 -14.51 7.48
N PHE A 165 -0.87 -15.65 8.16
CA PHE A 165 -1.11 -16.96 7.55
C PHE A 165 -2.53 -17.12 7.05
N HIS A 166 -3.54 -16.76 7.83
CA HIS A 166 -4.94 -16.87 7.40
C HIS A 166 -5.24 -16.11 6.12
N ASN A 167 -4.59 -14.95 5.94
CA ASN A 167 -4.81 -14.13 4.75
C ASN A 167 -3.98 -14.62 3.56
N ILE A 168 -2.78 -15.17 3.79
CA ILE A 168 -1.95 -15.78 2.75
C ILE A 168 -2.61 -17.06 2.22
N ASP A 169 -3.14 -17.87 3.10
CA ASP A 169 -3.82 -19.12 2.72
C ASP A 169 -5.15 -18.86 1.97
N ALA A 170 -5.66 -17.63 1.98
CA ALA A 170 -6.87 -17.20 1.28
C ALA A 170 -6.61 -16.57 -0.12
N VAL A 171 -5.36 -16.31 -0.49
CA VAL A 171 -4.98 -15.78 -1.81
C VAL A 171 -4.77 -16.89 -2.81
#